data_163982d20f9337667defd83a440420dd
#
_entry.id   163982d20f9337667defd83a440420dd
#
_cell.length_a   1.000
_cell.length_b   1.000
_cell.length_c   1.000
_cell.angle_alpha   90.00
_cell.angle_beta   90.00
_cell.angle_gamma   90.00
#
_symmetry.space_group_name_H-M   'P 1'
#
loop_
_entity.id
_entity.type
_entity.pdbx_description
1 polymer ?
#
loop_
_entity_poly.entity_id
_entity_poly.type
_entity_poly.pdbx_seq_one_letter_code
_entity_poly.pdbx_strand_id
1 'polypeptide(L)'
;MKVTNPKNIICSISGIREGSLAKDYFKNIDNSQVFEKSLEYISKKRGDLGLTYKKYHEFIKPVFDGNEHFDEKLLNLACVLSHMDWGLGAFQKAELVFQETLNTPLLRLSHKERIQIALSWYWRYCSIKYNPKIEYLTFLNNNEIFSSKQVGAALRFAHSLTSISTIFLEEFKLYKRGNSVFLKIPAQHQEIISKQVTKRFKALARELFLEPRVIYSNN
;
A
#
# COMPACT_ATOMS: atom_id res chain seq x y z
N MET A 1 -45.02 13.60 8.98
CA MET A 1 -43.65 13.15 8.64
C MET A 1 -42.78 13.36 9.88
N LYS A 2 -42.28 12.31 10.54
CA LYS A 2 -41.32 12.49 11.65
C LYS A 2 -39.98 12.87 11.01
N VAL A 3 -39.52 14.09 11.20
CA VAL A 3 -38.19 14.52 10.80
C VAL A 3 -37.22 13.83 11.76
N THR A 4 -36.47 12.85 11.26
CA THR A 4 -35.36 12.25 12.01
C THR A 4 -34.24 13.28 12.07
N ASN A 5 -33.72 13.53 13.28
CA ASN A 5 -32.56 14.41 13.47
C ASN A 5 -31.31 13.51 13.67
N PRO A 6 -30.65 13.03 12.59
CA PRO A 6 -29.55 12.09 12.71
C PRO A 6 -28.32 12.80 13.28
N LYS A 7 -27.60 12.13 14.20
CA LYS A 7 -26.32 12.65 14.73
C LYS A 7 -25.23 12.69 13.67
N ASN A 8 -25.27 11.77 12.72
CA ASN A 8 -24.30 11.69 11.62
C ASN A 8 -25.01 11.23 10.34
N ILE A 9 -24.60 11.78 9.20
CA ILE A 9 -24.99 11.34 7.87
C ILE A 9 -23.73 10.79 7.21
N ILE A 10 -23.77 9.51 6.80
CA ILE A 10 -22.65 8.84 6.14
C ILE A 10 -23.08 8.51 4.72
N CYS A 11 -22.37 9.06 3.75
CA CYS A 11 -22.53 8.69 2.34
C CYS A 11 -21.75 7.41 2.03
N SER A 12 -22.38 6.47 1.34
CA SER A 12 -21.73 5.23 0.88
C SER A 12 -21.52 5.27 -0.63
N ILE A 13 -20.37 4.77 -1.09
CA ILE A 13 -20.11 4.51 -2.52
C ILE A 13 -20.92 3.31 -3.00
N SER A 14 -21.19 2.34 -2.12
CA SER A 14 -22.00 1.17 -2.44
C SER A 14 -23.48 1.49 -2.22
N GLY A 15 -24.30 1.16 -3.21
CA GLY A 15 -25.76 1.37 -3.15
C GLY A 15 -26.46 0.34 -2.25
N ILE A 16 -27.76 0.54 -2.08
CA ILE A 16 -28.62 -0.37 -1.28
C ILE A 16 -28.58 -1.80 -1.84
N ARG A 17 -28.46 -1.96 -3.15
CA ARG A 17 -28.41 -3.27 -3.83
C ARG A 17 -27.17 -4.04 -3.41
N GLU A 18 -26.00 -3.42 -3.47
CA GLU A 18 -24.72 -4.03 -3.06
C GLU A 18 -24.72 -4.33 -1.56
N GLY A 19 -25.28 -3.47 -0.75
CA GLY A 19 -25.41 -3.69 0.69
C GLY A 19 -26.36 -4.85 1.02
N SER A 20 -27.48 -5.00 0.30
CA SER A 20 -28.41 -6.11 0.48
C SER A 20 -27.78 -7.45 0.07
N LEU A 21 -27.15 -7.49 -1.11
CA LEU A 21 -26.43 -8.68 -1.58
C LEU A 21 -25.30 -9.07 -0.62
N ALA A 22 -24.54 -8.09 -0.14
CA ALA A 22 -23.49 -8.34 0.83
C ALA A 22 -24.04 -8.92 2.14
N LYS A 23 -25.18 -8.42 2.64
CA LYS A 23 -25.82 -8.91 3.85
C LYS A 23 -26.24 -10.36 3.71
N ASP A 24 -26.83 -10.75 2.58
CA ASP A 24 -27.33 -12.10 2.37
C ASP A 24 -26.22 -13.10 2.03
N TYR A 25 -25.22 -12.67 1.26
CA TYR A 25 -24.09 -13.53 0.86
C TYR A 25 -23.10 -13.77 2.01
N PHE A 26 -22.97 -12.80 2.93
CA PHE A 26 -21.98 -12.84 4.00
C PHE A 26 -22.55 -13.09 5.40
N LYS A 27 -23.81 -13.54 5.49
CA LYS A 27 -24.47 -13.85 6.77
C LYS A 27 -23.69 -14.82 7.66
N ASN A 28 -22.93 -15.74 7.04
CA ASN A 28 -22.21 -16.82 7.72
C ASN A 28 -20.70 -16.80 7.47
N ILE A 29 -20.16 -15.71 6.89
CA ILE A 29 -18.73 -15.59 6.60
C ILE A 29 -18.10 -14.59 7.56
N ASP A 30 -17.05 -14.99 8.23
CA ASP A 30 -16.28 -14.09 9.09
C ASP A 30 -15.76 -12.87 8.31
N ASN A 31 -15.76 -11.74 8.98
CA ASN A 31 -15.42 -10.45 8.41
C ASN A 31 -14.01 -10.40 7.81
N SER A 32 -13.06 -11.12 8.41
CA SER A 32 -11.70 -11.29 7.91
C SER A 32 -11.66 -12.02 6.58
N GLN A 33 -12.41 -13.12 6.46
CA GLN A 33 -12.48 -13.91 5.22
C GLN A 33 -13.12 -13.16 4.06
N VAL A 34 -14.12 -12.30 4.34
CA VAL A 34 -14.72 -11.43 3.31
C VAL A 34 -13.69 -10.48 2.75
N PHE A 35 -12.89 -9.88 3.61
CA PHE A 35 -11.84 -8.96 3.23
C PHE A 35 -10.78 -9.66 2.36
N GLU A 36 -10.25 -10.79 2.81
CA GLU A 36 -9.27 -11.59 2.09
C GLU A 36 -9.76 -12.00 0.68
N LYS A 37 -10.98 -12.55 0.60
CA LYS A 37 -11.58 -12.91 -0.70
C LYS A 37 -11.78 -11.71 -1.62
N SER A 38 -12.08 -10.53 -1.05
CA SER A 38 -12.18 -9.29 -1.83
C SER A 38 -10.83 -8.88 -2.40
N LEU A 39 -9.74 -9.02 -1.63
CA LEU A 39 -8.38 -8.75 -2.10
C LEU A 39 -7.98 -9.69 -3.23
N GLU A 40 -8.22 -10.99 -3.07
CA GLU A 40 -7.93 -11.98 -4.11
C GLU A 40 -8.73 -11.73 -5.39
N TYR A 41 -10.01 -11.38 -5.26
CA TYR A 41 -10.85 -11.05 -6.41
C TYR A 41 -10.32 -9.84 -7.16
N ILE A 42 -9.96 -8.76 -6.45
CA ILE A 42 -9.42 -7.54 -7.05
C ILE A 42 -8.07 -7.82 -7.71
N SER A 43 -7.19 -8.57 -7.04
CA SER A 43 -5.89 -8.98 -7.57
C SER A 43 -6.04 -9.74 -8.89
N LYS A 44 -6.88 -10.76 -8.92
CA LYS A 44 -7.17 -11.54 -10.13
C LYS A 44 -7.78 -10.70 -11.24
N LYS A 45 -8.75 -9.83 -10.92
CA LYS A 45 -9.38 -8.92 -11.89
C LYS A 45 -8.37 -7.97 -12.53
N ARG A 46 -7.27 -7.65 -11.83
CA ARG A 46 -6.17 -6.81 -12.30
C ARG A 46 -5.05 -7.58 -13.00
N GLY A 47 -5.23 -8.89 -13.21
CA GLY A 47 -4.28 -9.74 -13.91
C GLY A 47 -3.16 -10.30 -13.03
N ASP A 48 -3.19 -10.08 -11.71
CA ASP A 48 -2.22 -10.67 -10.78
C ASP A 48 -2.65 -12.10 -10.38
N LEU A 49 -2.57 -13.02 -11.33
CA LEU A 49 -2.92 -14.42 -11.13
C LEU A 49 -2.00 -15.14 -10.16
N GLY A 50 -0.77 -14.65 -10.00
CA GLY A 50 0.24 -15.24 -9.11
C GLY A 50 0.19 -14.73 -7.67
N LEU A 51 -0.81 -13.89 -7.33
CA LEU A 51 -0.92 -13.25 -6.01
C LEU A 51 0.38 -12.53 -5.59
N THR A 52 1.01 -11.86 -6.55
CA THR A 52 2.29 -11.16 -6.35
C THR A 52 2.22 -10.12 -5.23
N TYR A 53 1.03 -9.61 -4.95
CA TYR A 53 0.82 -8.68 -3.83
C TYR A 53 1.23 -9.27 -2.47
N LYS A 54 1.10 -10.59 -2.27
CA LYS A 54 1.52 -11.27 -1.04
C LYS A 54 3.03 -11.17 -0.86
N LYS A 55 3.81 -11.34 -1.94
CA LYS A 55 5.27 -11.18 -1.91
C LYS A 55 5.69 -9.76 -1.53
N TYR A 56 4.99 -8.76 -2.07
CA TYR A 56 5.21 -7.36 -1.67
C TYR A 56 4.91 -7.14 -0.19
N HIS A 57 3.78 -7.64 0.27
CA HIS A 57 3.36 -7.51 1.67
C HIS A 57 4.38 -8.16 2.61
N GLU A 58 4.75 -9.42 2.37
CA GLU A 58 5.72 -10.15 3.19
C GLU A 58 7.09 -9.46 3.21
N PHE A 59 7.52 -8.91 2.09
CA PHE A 59 8.79 -8.21 1.98
C PHE A 59 8.83 -6.90 2.77
N ILE A 60 7.76 -6.09 2.71
CA ILE A 60 7.77 -4.75 3.31
C ILE A 60 7.21 -4.71 4.73
N LYS A 61 6.34 -5.66 5.13
CA LYS A 61 5.71 -5.70 6.47
C LYS A 61 6.73 -5.60 7.62
N PRO A 62 7.89 -6.28 7.61
CA PRO A 62 8.79 -6.29 8.77
C PRO A 62 9.37 -4.91 9.15
N VAL A 63 9.32 -3.92 8.28
CA VAL A 63 9.78 -2.56 8.65
C VAL A 63 8.73 -1.77 9.42
N PHE A 64 7.49 -2.25 9.44
CA PHE A 64 6.38 -1.65 10.16
C PHE A 64 6.06 -2.33 11.49
N ASP A 65 6.68 -3.48 11.78
CA ASP A 65 6.44 -4.22 13.02
C ASP A 65 6.70 -3.35 14.25
N GLY A 66 5.75 -3.39 15.20
CA GLY A 66 5.79 -2.57 16.41
C GLY A 66 5.49 -1.07 16.19
N ASN A 67 4.94 -0.69 15.06
CA ASN A 67 4.41 0.66 14.84
C ASN A 67 2.91 0.67 15.17
N GLU A 68 2.54 1.30 16.29
CA GLU A 68 1.14 1.37 16.78
C GLU A 68 0.20 2.14 15.81
N HIS A 69 0.76 2.96 14.94
CA HIS A 69 -0.02 3.73 13.95
C HIS A 69 -0.14 3.02 12.61
N PHE A 70 0.36 1.78 12.52
CA PHE A 70 0.37 1.02 11.29
C PHE A 70 -0.82 0.06 11.22
N ASP A 71 -1.57 0.15 10.14
CA ASP A 71 -2.69 -0.74 9.84
C ASP A 71 -2.29 -1.76 8.76
N GLU A 72 -2.16 -3.02 9.16
CA GLU A 72 -1.81 -4.13 8.27
C GLU A 72 -2.85 -4.34 7.15
N LYS A 73 -4.12 -4.08 7.43
CA LYS A 73 -5.20 -4.12 6.44
C LYS A 73 -4.94 -3.12 5.31
N LEU A 74 -4.53 -1.90 5.66
CA LEU A 74 -4.22 -0.86 4.67
C LEU A 74 -2.96 -1.21 3.86
N LEU A 75 -1.95 -1.83 4.48
CA LEU A 75 -0.77 -2.32 3.76
C LEU A 75 -1.14 -3.39 2.74
N ASN A 76 -1.93 -4.39 3.13
CA ASN A 76 -2.39 -5.43 2.23
C ASN A 76 -3.10 -4.85 1.01
N LEU A 77 -4.06 -3.93 1.24
CA LEU A 77 -4.76 -3.23 0.16
C LEU A 77 -3.81 -2.45 -0.74
N ALA A 78 -2.86 -1.72 -0.14
CA ALA A 78 -1.87 -1.00 -0.89
C ALA A 78 -1.02 -1.92 -1.76
N CYS A 79 -0.69 -3.13 -1.32
CA CYS A 79 0.03 -4.12 -2.11
C CYS A 79 -0.81 -4.67 -3.27
N VAL A 80 -2.09 -5.04 -3.03
CA VAL A 80 -2.99 -5.56 -4.07
C VAL A 80 -3.19 -4.60 -5.22
N LEU A 81 -3.34 -3.34 -4.90
CA LEU A 81 -3.53 -2.31 -5.91
C LEU A 81 -2.23 -1.99 -6.68
N SER A 82 -1.08 -2.59 -6.35
CA SER A 82 0.24 -2.18 -6.87
C SER A 82 0.55 -2.54 -8.33
N HIS A 83 -0.31 -3.26 -9.01
CA HIS A 83 -0.10 -3.74 -10.38
C HIS A 83 -0.85 -2.92 -11.45
N MET A 84 -0.72 -1.60 -11.42
CA MET A 84 -1.25 -0.78 -12.51
C MET A 84 -0.09 -0.25 -13.35
N ASP A 85 0.10 -0.83 -14.52
CA ASP A 85 1.06 -0.32 -15.49
C ASP A 85 0.33 0.48 -16.58
N TRP A 86 0.57 1.79 -16.54
CA TRP A 86 0.02 2.73 -17.52
C TRP A 86 1.20 3.39 -18.20
N GLY A 87 1.20 3.48 -19.50
CA GLY A 87 2.23 4.17 -20.30
C GLY A 87 2.38 5.68 -20.05
N LEU A 88 1.93 6.17 -18.89
CA LEU A 88 1.90 7.58 -18.52
C LEU A 88 3.15 8.03 -17.75
N GLY A 89 3.45 9.31 -17.74
CA GLY A 89 4.46 9.92 -16.89
C GLY A 89 4.17 9.75 -15.39
N ALA A 90 5.19 9.76 -14.54
CA ALA A 90 5.08 9.43 -13.11
C ALA A 90 4.06 10.29 -12.35
N PHE A 91 3.97 11.59 -12.66
CA PHE A 91 3.01 12.50 -12.00
C PHE A 91 1.58 12.22 -12.45
N GLN A 92 1.34 12.09 -13.75
CA GLN A 92 0.02 11.76 -14.30
C GLN A 92 -0.47 10.41 -13.78
N LYS A 93 0.44 9.43 -13.65
CA LYS A 93 0.18 8.12 -13.06
C LYS A 93 -0.27 8.25 -11.61
N ALA A 94 0.41 9.08 -10.82
CA ALA A 94 0.08 9.28 -9.41
C ALA A 94 -1.32 9.86 -9.23
N GLU A 95 -1.66 10.90 -9.99
CA GLU A 95 -3.00 11.53 -9.95
C GLU A 95 -4.09 10.55 -10.40
N LEU A 96 -3.88 9.84 -11.51
CA LEU A 96 -4.84 8.88 -12.03
C LEU A 96 -5.11 7.75 -11.03
N VAL A 97 -4.05 7.14 -10.50
CA VAL A 97 -4.18 6.04 -9.54
C VAL A 97 -4.82 6.51 -8.24
N PHE A 98 -4.52 7.72 -7.81
CA PHE A 98 -5.19 8.33 -6.65
C PHE A 98 -6.70 8.39 -6.87
N GLN A 99 -7.15 8.96 -8.00
CA GLN A 99 -8.57 9.07 -8.32
C GLN A 99 -9.25 7.70 -8.50
N GLU A 100 -8.60 6.78 -9.18
CA GLU A 100 -9.13 5.42 -9.34
C GLU A 100 -9.28 4.68 -8.01
N THR A 101 -8.33 4.84 -7.10
CA THR A 101 -8.40 4.23 -5.76
C THR A 101 -9.58 4.79 -4.98
N LEU A 102 -9.81 6.09 -5.05
CA LEU A 102 -10.97 6.73 -4.41
C LEU A 102 -12.30 6.17 -4.94
N ASN A 103 -12.38 5.89 -6.24
CA ASN A 103 -13.58 5.41 -6.91
C ASN A 103 -13.73 3.88 -6.95
N THR A 104 -12.70 3.12 -6.54
CA THR A 104 -12.77 1.65 -6.55
C THR A 104 -13.76 1.17 -5.48
N PRO A 105 -14.75 0.32 -5.83
CA PRO A 105 -15.74 -0.19 -4.89
C PRO A 105 -15.13 -1.24 -3.97
N LEU A 106 -14.39 -0.78 -2.98
CA LEU A 106 -13.82 -1.62 -1.92
C LEU A 106 -14.81 -1.70 -0.77
N LEU A 107 -15.25 -2.91 -0.44
CA LEU A 107 -16.15 -3.15 0.69
C LEU A 107 -15.43 -2.87 2.01
N ARG A 108 -16.17 -2.34 2.98
CA ARG A 108 -15.71 -2.14 4.37
C ARG A 108 -14.51 -1.22 4.56
N LEU A 109 -14.31 -0.28 3.65
CA LEU A 109 -13.37 0.81 3.84
C LEU A 109 -14.12 2.09 4.20
N SER A 110 -13.70 2.73 5.26
CA SER A 110 -14.08 4.10 5.57
C SER A 110 -13.50 5.08 4.52
N HIS A 111 -14.04 6.28 4.44
CA HIS A 111 -13.48 7.32 3.57
C HIS A 111 -12.02 7.64 3.91
N LYS A 112 -11.68 7.67 5.20
CA LYS A 112 -10.30 7.89 5.67
C LYS A 112 -9.35 6.81 5.19
N GLU A 113 -9.67 5.53 5.42
CA GLU A 113 -8.85 4.40 4.97
C GLU A 113 -8.66 4.43 3.46
N ARG A 114 -9.69 4.77 2.70
CA ARG A 114 -9.63 4.90 1.25
C ARG A 114 -8.66 6.00 0.80
N ILE A 115 -8.70 7.16 1.46
CA ILE A 115 -7.77 8.26 1.19
C ILE A 115 -6.34 7.85 1.56
N GLN A 116 -6.12 7.16 2.68
CA GLN A 116 -4.79 6.68 3.08
C GLN A 116 -4.19 5.74 2.03
N ILE A 117 -4.98 4.81 1.49
CA ILE A 117 -4.52 3.90 0.43
C ILE A 117 -4.21 4.70 -0.84
N ALA A 118 -5.08 5.61 -1.24
CA ALA A 118 -4.89 6.45 -2.42
C ALA A 118 -3.61 7.30 -2.30
N LEU A 119 -3.32 7.83 -1.10
CA LEU A 119 -2.09 8.57 -0.79
C LEU A 119 -0.85 7.67 -0.86
N SER A 120 -0.91 6.47 -0.30
CA SER A 120 0.20 5.51 -0.38
C SER A 120 0.57 5.23 -1.84
N TRP A 121 -0.42 5.13 -2.71
CA TRP A 121 -0.24 4.95 -4.13
C TRP A 121 0.28 6.19 -4.84
N TYR A 122 -0.23 7.35 -4.49
CA TYR A 122 0.28 8.62 -4.99
C TYR A 122 1.79 8.71 -4.77
N TRP A 123 2.24 8.47 -3.52
CA TRP A 123 3.68 8.54 -3.18
C TRP A 123 4.51 7.36 -3.70
N ARG A 124 3.90 6.25 -4.05
CA ARG A 124 4.59 5.21 -4.80
C ARG A 124 5.03 5.69 -6.17
N TYR A 125 4.20 6.43 -6.89
CA TYR A 125 4.52 6.93 -8.23
C TYR A 125 5.23 8.26 -8.21
N CYS A 126 4.81 9.21 -7.39
CA CYS A 126 5.46 10.49 -7.22
C CYS A 126 6.63 10.46 -6.23
N SER A 127 7.49 11.47 -6.31
CA SER A 127 8.44 11.73 -5.23
C SER A 127 7.66 12.16 -3.98
N ILE A 128 8.11 11.71 -2.81
CA ILE A 128 7.57 12.07 -1.50
C ILE A 128 7.58 13.60 -1.25
N LYS A 129 8.38 14.33 -2.02
CA LYS A 129 8.43 15.80 -2.00
C LYS A 129 7.18 16.48 -2.55
N TYR A 130 6.41 15.79 -3.38
CA TYR A 130 5.17 16.32 -3.94
C TYR A 130 4.00 15.94 -3.04
N ASN A 131 3.14 16.90 -2.74
CA ASN A 131 1.89 16.64 -2.02
C ASN A 131 0.74 16.58 -3.03
N PRO A 132 -0.21 15.67 -2.82
CA PRO A 132 -1.47 15.69 -3.56
C PRO A 132 -2.27 16.94 -3.19
N LYS A 133 -3.42 17.13 -3.86
CA LYS A 133 -4.32 18.25 -3.55
C LYS A 133 -4.67 18.28 -2.07
N ILE A 134 -4.51 19.45 -1.46
CA ILE A 134 -4.63 19.68 0.00
C ILE A 134 -6.02 19.26 0.52
N GLU A 135 -7.06 19.39 -0.29
CA GLU A 135 -8.44 19.08 0.08
C GLU A 135 -8.61 17.69 0.69
N TYR A 136 -7.94 16.67 0.14
CA TYR A 136 -8.02 15.31 0.67
C TYR A 136 -7.24 15.12 1.97
N LEU A 137 -6.20 15.90 2.19
CA LEU A 137 -5.39 15.82 3.41
C LEU A 137 -6.14 16.30 4.64
N THR A 138 -7.15 17.17 4.47
CA THR A 138 -7.95 17.69 5.59
C THR A 138 -8.80 16.62 6.29
N PHE A 139 -9.04 15.47 5.63
CA PHE A 139 -9.76 14.35 6.23
C PHE A 139 -8.90 13.46 7.13
N LEU A 140 -7.58 13.63 7.08
CA LEU A 140 -6.61 12.80 7.78
C LEU A 140 -5.86 13.59 8.85
N ASN A 141 -5.46 12.91 9.91
CA ASN A 141 -4.51 13.47 10.86
C ASN A 141 -3.06 13.27 10.37
N ASN A 142 -2.10 13.92 11.04
CA ASN A 142 -0.70 13.88 10.64
C ASN A 142 -0.11 12.45 10.66
N ASN A 143 -0.51 11.61 11.61
CA ASN A 143 -0.03 10.23 11.70
C ASN A 143 -0.55 9.39 10.54
N GLU A 144 -1.81 9.56 10.14
CA GLU A 144 -2.42 8.88 8.99
C GLU A 144 -1.74 9.28 7.67
N ILE A 145 -1.46 10.57 7.49
CA ILE A 145 -0.71 11.09 6.33
C ILE A 145 0.70 10.51 6.32
N PHE A 146 1.35 10.51 7.48
CA PHE A 146 2.72 10.05 7.61
C PHE A 146 2.84 8.55 7.36
N SER A 147 1.96 7.74 7.92
CA SER A 147 1.88 6.30 7.66
C SER A 147 1.68 6.01 6.17
N SER A 148 0.81 6.76 5.49
CA SER A 148 0.60 6.62 4.05
C SER A 148 1.87 6.94 3.24
N LYS A 149 2.66 7.94 3.66
CA LYS A 149 3.97 8.24 3.04
C LYS A 149 4.96 7.10 3.20
N GLN A 150 5.04 6.52 4.40
CA GLN A 150 5.92 5.39 4.68
C GLN A 150 5.58 4.18 3.82
N VAL A 151 4.28 3.83 3.73
CA VAL A 151 3.81 2.73 2.87
C VAL A 151 4.13 3.02 1.39
N GLY A 152 3.87 4.23 0.93
CA GLY A 152 4.19 4.64 -0.44
C GLY A 152 5.69 4.53 -0.76
N ALA A 153 6.56 4.94 0.18
CA ALA A 153 8.02 4.81 0.06
C ALA A 153 8.47 3.34 0.02
N ALA A 154 7.88 2.49 0.87
CA ALA A 154 8.17 1.06 0.91
C ALA A 154 7.76 0.36 -0.39
N LEU A 155 6.56 0.61 -0.89
CA LEU A 155 6.10 0.11 -2.18
C LEU A 155 6.99 0.58 -3.33
N ARG A 156 7.38 1.87 -3.34
CA ARG A 156 8.26 2.42 -4.37
C ARG A 156 9.63 1.76 -4.36
N PHE A 157 10.17 1.49 -3.18
CA PHE A 157 11.42 0.75 -3.03
C PHE A 157 11.28 -0.68 -3.51
N ALA A 158 10.31 -1.44 -3.02
CA ALA A 158 10.06 -2.82 -3.42
C ALA A 158 9.90 -2.96 -4.94
N HIS A 159 9.13 -2.06 -5.57
CA HIS A 159 9.01 -2.02 -7.03
C HIS A 159 10.32 -1.73 -7.77
N SER A 160 11.28 -1.09 -7.14
CA SER A 160 12.58 -0.91 -7.80
C SER A 160 13.41 -2.19 -7.86
N LEU A 161 13.16 -3.11 -6.97
CA LEU A 161 13.77 -4.44 -6.99
C LEU A 161 13.11 -5.35 -8.03
N THR A 162 11.79 -5.25 -8.16
CA THR A 162 10.99 -6.11 -9.05
C THR A 162 10.98 -5.68 -10.51
N SER A 163 11.59 -4.54 -10.84
CA SER A 163 11.74 -4.11 -12.25
C SER A 163 12.47 -5.14 -13.14
N ILE A 164 13.22 -6.05 -12.54
CA ILE A 164 13.92 -7.14 -13.21
C ILE A 164 13.18 -8.46 -12.98
N SER A 165 12.86 -8.79 -11.72
CA SER A 165 12.13 -10.01 -11.35
C SER A 165 11.48 -9.88 -9.97
N THR A 166 10.28 -10.47 -9.80
CA THR A 166 9.60 -10.55 -8.51
C THR A 166 10.24 -11.53 -7.53
N ILE A 167 11.13 -12.41 -8.00
CA ILE A 167 11.85 -13.39 -7.17
C ILE A 167 12.70 -12.71 -6.09
N PHE A 168 13.19 -11.48 -6.36
CA PHE A 168 14.00 -10.74 -5.40
C PHE A 168 13.25 -10.33 -4.13
N LEU A 169 11.93 -10.29 -4.16
CA LEU A 169 11.14 -10.07 -2.94
C LEU A 169 11.16 -11.28 -1.99
N GLU A 170 11.43 -12.48 -2.51
CA GLU A 170 11.53 -13.71 -1.71
C GLU A 170 12.97 -13.95 -1.24
N GLU A 171 13.95 -13.64 -2.06
CA GLU A 171 15.37 -13.87 -1.78
C GLU A 171 15.97 -12.78 -0.88
N PHE A 172 15.51 -11.54 -1.03
CA PHE A 172 16.00 -10.42 -0.23
C PHE A 172 15.15 -10.28 1.03
N LYS A 173 15.79 -9.78 2.10
CA LYS A 173 15.08 -9.51 3.37
C LYS A 173 15.20 -8.04 3.73
N LEU A 174 14.06 -7.43 4.00
CA LEU A 174 13.94 -6.06 4.48
C LEU A 174 13.42 -6.09 5.92
N TYR A 175 14.15 -5.52 6.86
CA TYR A 175 13.75 -5.52 8.26
C TYR A 175 14.36 -4.35 9.02
N LYS A 176 13.78 -4.00 10.17
CA LYS A 176 14.36 -3.01 11.09
C LYS A 176 14.98 -3.66 12.33
N ARG A 177 16.04 -3.06 12.82
CA ARG A 177 16.67 -3.43 14.08
C ARG A 177 17.32 -2.19 14.71
N GLY A 178 16.86 -1.84 15.93
CA GLY A 178 17.29 -0.59 16.57
C GLY A 178 16.96 0.62 15.71
N ASN A 179 17.92 1.50 15.50
CA ASN A 179 17.78 2.73 14.70
C ASN A 179 18.13 2.53 13.22
N SER A 180 18.09 1.32 12.70
CA SER A 180 18.49 1.04 11.33
C SER A 180 17.49 0.15 10.61
N VAL A 181 17.33 0.40 9.31
CA VAL A 181 16.64 -0.49 8.37
C VAL A 181 17.68 -1.22 7.53
N PHE A 182 17.54 -2.53 7.47
CA PHE A 182 18.46 -3.44 6.80
C PHE A 182 17.84 -4.00 5.53
N LEU A 183 18.63 -3.99 4.47
CA LEU A 183 18.38 -4.75 3.25
C LEU A 183 19.43 -5.85 3.18
N LYS A 184 19.04 -7.11 3.44
CA LYS A 184 19.90 -8.27 3.30
C LYS A 184 19.75 -8.86 1.89
N ILE A 185 20.88 -9.07 1.21
CA ILE A 185 20.97 -9.49 -0.18
C ILE A 185 21.96 -10.65 -0.26
N PRO A 186 21.62 -11.76 -0.96
CA PRO A 186 22.61 -12.78 -1.31
C PRO A 186 23.73 -12.16 -2.14
N ALA A 187 24.99 -12.53 -1.84
CA ALA A 187 26.17 -11.93 -2.47
C ALA A 187 26.18 -12.05 -4.00
N GLN A 188 25.58 -13.12 -4.53
CA GLN A 188 25.40 -13.34 -5.98
C GLN A 188 24.55 -12.25 -6.68
N HIS A 189 23.78 -11.47 -5.92
CA HIS A 189 22.89 -10.43 -6.47
C HIS A 189 23.40 -9.01 -6.16
N GLN A 190 24.65 -8.85 -5.79
CA GLN A 190 25.22 -7.53 -5.47
C GLN A 190 25.09 -6.53 -6.62
N GLU A 191 25.24 -6.97 -7.87
CA GLU A 191 25.18 -6.10 -9.06
C GLU A 191 23.77 -5.54 -9.34
N ILE A 192 22.72 -6.14 -8.76
CA ILE A 192 21.32 -5.68 -8.92
C ILE A 192 21.09 -4.34 -8.24
N ILE A 193 21.93 -3.97 -7.27
CA ILE A 193 21.77 -2.74 -6.50
C ILE A 193 22.23 -1.52 -7.31
N SER A 194 21.37 -1.12 -8.22
CA SER A 194 21.56 0.09 -9.02
C SER A 194 21.55 1.37 -8.17
N LYS A 195 22.07 2.47 -8.74
CA LYS A 195 21.97 3.80 -8.12
C LYS A 195 20.52 4.18 -7.79
N GLN A 196 19.57 3.74 -8.60
CA GLN A 196 18.15 4.01 -8.40
C GLN A 196 17.59 3.22 -7.21
N VAL A 197 17.91 1.93 -7.07
CA VAL A 197 17.53 1.10 -5.92
C VAL A 197 18.07 1.71 -4.64
N THR A 198 19.36 2.06 -4.61
CA THR A 198 20.01 2.71 -3.46
C THR A 198 19.33 4.03 -3.09
N LYS A 199 19.00 4.87 -4.08
CA LYS A 199 18.29 6.15 -3.85
C LYS A 199 16.92 5.92 -3.22
N ARG A 200 16.17 4.91 -3.66
CA ARG A 200 14.84 4.58 -3.14
C ARG A 200 14.90 3.95 -1.75
N PHE A 201 15.91 3.11 -1.49
CA PHE A 201 16.15 2.57 -0.17
C PHE A 201 16.48 3.65 0.87
N LYS A 202 17.37 4.60 0.51
CA LYS A 202 17.66 5.77 1.35
C LYS A 202 16.42 6.66 1.58
N ALA A 203 15.56 6.78 0.58
CA ALA A 203 14.31 7.54 0.73
C ALA A 203 13.34 6.83 1.70
N LEU A 204 13.19 5.51 1.61
CA LEU A 204 12.42 4.73 2.57
C LEU A 204 12.97 4.89 4.00
N ALA A 205 14.28 4.71 4.18
CA ALA A 205 14.92 4.84 5.48
C ALA A 205 14.66 6.20 6.13
N ARG A 206 14.74 7.27 5.34
CA ARG A 206 14.45 8.63 5.81
C ARG A 206 12.99 8.77 6.28
N GLU A 207 12.01 8.23 5.55
CA GLU A 207 10.60 8.30 5.95
C GLU A 207 10.30 7.43 7.18
N LEU A 208 11.13 6.42 7.43
CA LEU A 208 11.06 5.60 8.64
C LEU A 208 11.85 6.19 9.82
N PHE A 209 12.59 7.29 9.61
CA PHE A 209 13.56 7.85 10.58
C PHE A 209 14.63 6.84 11.01
N LEU A 210 15.10 6.01 10.08
CA LEU A 210 16.07 4.96 10.29
C LEU A 210 17.30 5.15 9.39
N GLU A 211 18.43 4.62 9.81
CA GLU A 211 19.64 4.56 8.99
C GLU A 211 19.58 3.40 7.99
N PRO A 212 19.84 3.61 6.70
CA PRO A 212 19.87 2.53 5.71
C PRO A 212 21.17 1.72 5.79
N ARG A 213 21.05 0.40 5.90
CA ARG A 213 22.18 -0.53 5.90
C ARG A 213 21.94 -1.66 4.91
N VAL A 214 22.89 -1.90 4.02
CA VAL A 214 22.88 -3.05 3.10
C VAL A 214 23.85 -4.10 3.62
N ILE A 215 23.40 -5.35 3.68
CA ILE A 215 24.20 -6.50 4.11
C ILE A 215 24.22 -7.51 2.98
N TYR A 216 25.40 -7.94 2.59
CA TYR A 216 25.59 -9.06 1.67
C TYR A 216 25.85 -10.32 2.48
N SER A 217 25.08 -11.38 2.21
CA SER A 217 25.25 -12.67 2.87
C SER A 217 25.81 -13.69 1.89
N ASN A 218 26.92 -14.29 2.26
CA ASN A 218 27.30 -15.56 1.67
C ASN A 218 26.30 -16.61 2.15
N ASN A 219 25.78 -17.41 1.24
CA ASN A 219 24.90 -18.53 1.58
C ASN A 219 25.60 -19.53 2.48
#